data_c281321aac70d30fbcd95d88affcc6b2
#
_entry.id   c281321aac70d30fbcd95d88affcc6b2
#
_cell.length_a   1.000
_cell.length_b   1.000
_cell.length_c   1.000
_cell.angle_alpha   90.00
_cell.angle_beta   90.00
_cell.angle_gamma   90.00
#
_symmetry.space_group_name_H-M   'P 1'
#
loop_
_entity.id
_entity.type
_entity.pdbx_description
1 polymer ?
#
loop_
_entity_poly.entity_id
_entity_poly.type
_entity_poly.pdbx_seq_one_letter_code
_entity_poly.pdbx_strand_id
1 'polypeptide(L)'
;MKEEELLNLAQEAGFEAAVLPADRVPTDGKFRAFCEENRCGQYGANFSCPPTCGSPEQMRDKTLAKQTALVLKTTWPIANYQDTVAILHGKQTHNRKMLRLNESLGGLCAGGSCCCLCIPCRMKTGESCPYPDLRFSCMSAYCIDVAELCKRCGMTFAWDETLLSVYSMILL
;
A
#
# COMPACT_ATOMS: atom_id res chain seq x y z
N MET A 1 -13.49 16.58 -0.25
CA MET A 1 -12.25 17.31 -0.67
C MET A 1 -12.17 17.27 -2.18
N LYS A 2 -11.76 18.35 -2.83
CA LYS A 2 -11.61 18.38 -4.29
C LYS A 2 -10.36 17.61 -4.73
N GLU A 3 -10.36 17.10 -5.95
CA GLU A 3 -9.23 16.35 -6.51
C GLU A 3 -7.92 17.15 -6.45
N GLU A 4 -7.97 18.44 -6.82
CA GLU A 4 -6.81 19.34 -6.80
C GLU A 4 -6.21 19.49 -5.40
N GLU A 5 -7.04 19.55 -4.36
CA GLU A 5 -6.58 19.63 -2.97
C GLU A 5 -5.86 18.35 -2.53
N LEU A 6 -6.38 17.18 -2.94
CA LEU A 6 -5.76 15.89 -2.66
C LEU A 6 -4.39 15.77 -3.34
N LEU A 7 -4.29 16.17 -4.61
CA LEU A 7 -3.05 16.15 -5.36
C LEU A 7 -2.00 17.08 -4.75
N ASN A 8 -2.39 18.30 -4.36
CA ASN A 8 -1.49 19.25 -3.73
C ASN A 8 -0.93 18.72 -2.41
N LEU A 9 -1.79 18.20 -1.53
CA LEU A 9 -1.37 17.60 -0.26
C LEU A 9 -0.40 16.43 -0.47
N ALA A 10 -0.67 15.57 -1.46
CA ALA A 10 0.21 14.45 -1.78
C ALA A 10 1.57 14.91 -2.32
N GLN A 11 1.58 15.94 -3.18
CA GLN A 11 2.82 16.53 -3.73
C GLN A 11 3.65 17.21 -2.64
N GLU A 12 3.03 17.97 -1.74
CA GLU A 12 3.69 18.58 -0.58
C GLU A 12 4.28 17.51 0.35
N ALA A 13 3.60 16.36 0.50
CA ALA A 13 4.14 15.20 1.20
C ALA A 13 5.24 14.46 0.42
N GLY A 14 5.58 14.91 -0.79
CA GLY A 14 6.65 14.35 -1.64
C GLY A 14 6.28 13.05 -2.34
N PHE A 15 5.03 12.93 -2.79
CA PHE A 15 4.55 11.85 -3.64
C PHE A 15 4.33 12.32 -5.08
N GLU A 16 4.61 11.46 -6.05
CA GLU A 16 3.91 11.48 -7.33
C GLU A 16 2.52 10.90 -7.05
N ALA A 17 1.45 11.57 -7.46
CA ALA A 17 0.10 11.21 -7.08
C ALA A 17 -0.89 11.31 -8.24
N ALA A 18 -1.95 10.50 -8.16
CA ALA A 18 -3.10 10.57 -9.04
C ALA A 18 -4.37 10.23 -8.25
N VAL A 19 -5.50 10.70 -8.75
CA VAL A 19 -6.82 10.44 -8.18
C VAL A 19 -7.68 9.71 -9.20
N LEU A 20 -8.42 8.72 -8.74
CA LEU A 20 -9.44 8.05 -9.54
C LEU A 20 -10.63 7.63 -8.66
N PRO A 21 -11.81 7.39 -9.25
CA PRO A 21 -12.92 6.78 -8.53
C PRO A 21 -12.54 5.41 -7.95
N ALA A 22 -12.96 5.11 -6.72
CA ALA A 22 -12.60 3.85 -6.06
C ALA A 22 -13.13 2.60 -6.79
N ASP A 23 -14.25 2.70 -7.50
CA ASP A 23 -14.80 1.64 -8.35
C ASP A 23 -13.96 1.37 -9.61
N ARG A 24 -13.02 2.27 -9.93
CA ARG A 24 -12.05 2.12 -11.03
C ARG A 24 -10.74 1.50 -10.59
N VAL A 25 -10.54 1.24 -9.30
CA VAL A 25 -9.35 0.54 -8.81
C VAL A 25 -9.38 -0.91 -9.31
N PRO A 26 -8.36 -1.35 -10.07
CA PRO A 26 -8.35 -2.70 -10.63
C PRO A 26 -8.01 -3.73 -9.55
N THR A 27 -8.96 -4.60 -9.23
CA THR A 27 -8.79 -5.70 -8.29
C THR A 27 -8.99 -7.04 -8.99
N ASP A 28 -8.11 -8.01 -8.73
CA ASP A 28 -8.23 -9.36 -9.24
C ASP A 28 -7.72 -10.34 -8.16
N GLY A 29 -8.60 -11.27 -7.76
CA GLY A 29 -8.30 -12.25 -6.71
C GLY A 29 -7.07 -13.10 -6.96
N LYS A 30 -6.64 -13.26 -8.23
CA LYS A 30 -5.41 -13.99 -8.60
C LYS A 30 -4.16 -13.39 -7.94
N PHE A 31 -4.13 -12.09 -7.65
CA PHE A 31 -2.99 -11.44 -7.01
C PHE A 31 -2.80 -11.85 -5.54
N ARG A 32 -3.78 -12.52 -4.92
CA ARG A 32 -3.64 -13.11 -3.60
C ARG A 32 -2.53 -14.17 -3.57
N ALA A 33 -2.28 -14.85 -4.69
CA ALA A 33 -1.20 -15.83 -4.82
C ALA A 33 0.17 -15.25 -4.45
N PHE A 34 0.45 -13.97 -4.71
CA PHE A 34 1.71 -13.33 -4.30
C PHE A 34 1.87 -13.28 -2.78
N CYS A 35 0.77 -13.13 -2.03
CA CYS A 35 0.81 -13.20 -0.57
C CYS A 35 0.96 -14.66 -0.09
N GLU A 36 0.30 -15.61 -0.75
CA GLU A 36 0.33 -17.04 -0.40
C GLU A 36 1.70 -17.67 -0.66
N GLU A 37 2.48 -17.19 -1.65
CA GLU A 37 3.87 -17.56 -1.85
C GLU A 37 4.75 -17.21 -0.64
N ASN A 38 4.31 -16.31 0.20
CA ASN A 38 4.93 -15.89 1.47
C ASN A 38 6.41 -15.48 1.36
N ARG A 39 6.85 -14.94 0.23
CA ARG A 39 8.24 -14.48 0.03
C ARG A 39 8.67 -13.42 1.03
N CYS A 40 7.72 -12.59 1.51
CA CYS A 40 7.97 -11.56 2.52
C CYS A 40 7.92 -12.07 3.97
N GLY A 41 7.52 -13.34 4.20
CA GLY A 41 7.42 -13.96 5.52
C GLY A 41 6.32 -13.37 6.42
N GLN A 42 5.31 -12.69 5.85
CA GLN A 42 4.25 -12.03 6.62
C GLN A 42 2.88 -12.73 6.53
N TYR A 43 2.74 -13.72 5.66
CA TYR A 43 1.51 -14.50 5.54
C TYR A 43 1.24 -15.27 6.84
N GLY A 44 0.06 -15.06 7.43
CA GLY A 44 -0.28 -15.64 8.73
C GLY A 44 0.56 -15.14 9.92
N ALA A 45 1.41 -14.14 9.72
CA ALA A 45 2.35 -13.64 10.73
C ALA A 45 2.26 -12.12 10.97
N ASN A 46 1.28 -11.47 10.35
CA ASN A 46 1.00 -10.04 10.51
C ASN A 46 -0.51 -9.81 10.46
N PHE A 47 -1.05 -9.05 11.42
CA PHE A 47 -2.49 -8.75 11.52
C PHE A 47 -3.07 -8.09 10.26
N SER A 48 -2.24 -7.45 9.45
CA SER A 48 -2.63 -6.75 8.22
C SER A 48 -2.39 -7.56 6.95
N CYS A 49 -1.91 -8.80 7.10
CA CYS A 49 -1.64 -9.69 5.96
C CYS A 49 -2.67 -10.83 5.91
N PRO A 50 -2.81 -11.48 4.73
CA PRO A 50 -3.65 -12.66 4.64
C PRO A 50 -3.15 -13.81 5.53
N PRO A 51 -4.04 -14.67 5.98
CA PRO A 51 -5.50 -14.63 5.83
C PRO A 51 -6.21 -13.64 6.76
N THR A 52 -5.52 -13.09 7.75
CA THR A 52 -6.11 -12.28 8.86
C THR A 52 -6.76 -10.99 8.38
N CYS A 53 -6.23 -10.35 7.33
CA CYS A 53 -6.78 -9.09 6.81
C CYS A 53 -8.14 -9.25 6.11
N GLY A 54 -8.49 -10.47 5.68
CA GLY A 54 -9.72 -10.83 4.99
C GLY A 54 -9.49 -11.49 3.64
N SER A 55 -10.57 -12.05 3.07
CA SER A 55 -10.59 -12.65 1.74
C SER A 55 -10.42 -11.60 0.62
N PRO A 56 -10.11 -12.01 -0.62
CA PRO A 56 -10.10 -11.11 -1.77
C PRO A 56 -11.38 -10.30 -1.92
N GLU A 57 -12.55 -10.93 -1.75
CA GLU A 57 -13.86 -10.32 -1.83
C GLU A 57 -14.05 -9.26 -0.73
N GLN A 58 -13.70 -9.58 0.51
CA GLN A 58 -13.77 -8.64 1.63
C GLN A 58 -12.86 -7.43 1.43
N MET A 59 -11.67 -7.63 0.85
CA MET A 59 -10.74 -6.53 0.55
C MET A 59 -11.26 -5.66 -0.59
N ARG A 60 -11.87 -6.27 -1.61
CA ARG A 60 -12.56 -5.54 -2.68
C ARG A 60 -13.72 -4.72 -2.15
N ASP A 61 -14.56 -5.29 -1.28
CA ASP A 61 -15.69 -4.59 -0.67
C ASP A 61 -15.24 -3.37 0.13
N LYS A 62 -14.12 -3.46 0.86
CA LYS A 62 -13.51 -2.30 1.54
C LYS A 62 -13.12 -1.19 0.56
N THR A 63 -12.63 -1.55 -0.63
CA THR A 63 -12.31 -0.58 -1.68
C THR A 63 -13.57 0.07 -2.23
N LEU A 64 -14.59 -0.74 -2.57
CA LEU A 64 -15.84 -0.27 -3.15
C LEU A 64 -16.74 0.50 -2.16
N ALA A 65 -16.51 0.35 -0.86
CA ALA A 65 -17.18 1.15 0.17
C ALA A 65 -16.71 2.63 0.20
N LYS A 66 -15.68 2.96 -0.58
CA LYS A 66 -15.12 4.30 -0.69
C LYS A 66 -15.42 4.91 -2.05
N GLN A 67 -15.33 6.23 -2.14
CA GLN A 67 -15.66 6.96 -3.38
C GLN A 67 -14.42 7.28 -4.21
N THR A 68 -13.32 7.58 -3.54
CA THR A 68 -12.10 8.11 -4.17
C THR A 68 -10.88 7.31 -3.75
N ALA A 69 -9.98 7.03 -4.67
CA ALA A 69 -8.66 6.47 -4.42
C ALA A 69 -7.60 7.53 -4.76
N LEU A 70 -6.84 7.96 -3.77
CA LEU A 70 -5.62 8.75 -3.94
C LEU A 70 -4.45 7.79 -4.06
N VAL A 71 -3.94 7.63 -5.27
CA VAL A 71 -2.78 6.76 -5.58
C VAL A 71 -1.50 7.55 -5.36
N LEU A 72 -0.54 6.93 -4.67
CA LEU A 72 0.69 7.55 -4.24
C LEU A 72 1.88 6.73 -4.73
N LYS A 73 2.92 7.39 -5.23
CA LYS A 73 4.17 6.76 -5.64
C LYS A 73 5.37 7.52 -5.09
N THR A 74 6.38 6.79 -4.67
CA THR A 74 7.73 7.33 -4.42
C THR A 74 8.76 6.47 -5.13
N THR A 75 9.90 7.09 -5.44
CA THR A 75 11.02 6.42 -6.09
C THR A 75 12.26 6.59 -5.23
N TRP A 76 13.01 5.51 -5.04
CA TRP A 76 14.19 5.45 -4.19
C TRP A 76 15.37 4.87 -4.97
N PRO A 77 16.56 5.49 -4.95
CA PRO A 77 17.74 4.87 -5.53
C PRO A 77 18.14 3.63 -4.72
N ILE A 78 18.47 2.56 -5.42
CA ILE A 78 19.02 1.32 -4.86
C ILE A 78 20.24 0.90 -5.69
N ALA A 79 21.17 0.18 -5.09
CA ALA A 79 22.31 -0.37 -5.82
C ALA A 79 21.85 -1.47 -6.81
N ASN A 80 20.94 -2.32 -6.35
CA ASN A 80 20.28 -3.37 -7.13
C ASN A 80 19.18 -4.01 -6.26
N TYR A 81 18.41 -4.93 -6.80
CA TYR A 81 17.31 -5.60 -6.09
C TYR A 81 17.77 -6.65 -5.04
N GLN A 82 19.07 -6.91 -4.89
CA GLN A 82 19.63 -7.69 -3.78
C GLN A 82 19.90 -6.81 -2.54
N ASP A 83 19.87 -5.48 -2.67
CA ASP A 83 19.97 -4.55 -1.55
C ASP A 83 18.66 -4.50 -0.74
N THR A 84 18.44 -5.58 0.01
CA THR A 84 17.21 -5.75 0.81
C THR A 84 17.06 -4.69 1.89
N VAL A 85 18.15 -4.13 2.38
CA VAL A 85 18.15 -3.08 3.41
C VAL A 85 17.62 -1.77 2.83
N ALA A 86 18.15 -1.33 1.68
CA ALA A 86 17.67 -0.14 1.00
C ALA A 86 16.21 -0.27 0.56
N ILE A 87 15.82 -1.44 0.03
CA ILE A 87 14.44 -1.74 -0.35
C ILE A 87 13.49 -1.66 0.84
N LEU A 88 13.84 -2.27 1.97
CA LEU A 88 13.03 -2.24 3.19
C LEU A 88 12.90 -0.81 3.71
N HIS A 89 14.01 -0.06 3.73
CA HIS A 89 14.03 1.34 4.16
C HIS A 89 13.10 2.21 3.29
N GLY A 90 13.21 2.10 1.97
CA GLY A 90 12.34 2.84 1.03
C GLY A 90 10.86 2.53 1.23
N LYS A 91 10.51 1.24 1.35
CA LYS A 91 9.12 0.81 1.61
C LYS A 91 8.58 1.32 2.94
N GLN A 92 9.36 1.25 4.01
CA GLN A 92 8.93 1.73 5.33
C GLN A 92 8.80 3.25 5.37
N THR A 93 9.73 3.97 4.73
CA THR A 93 9.67 5.43 4.65
C THR A 93 8.45 5.88 3.85
N HIS A 94 8.17 5.23 2.72
CA HIS A 94 6.96 5.47 1.94
C HIS A 94 5.68 5.28 2.79
N ASN A 95 5.57 4.15 3.49
CA ASN A 95 4.41 3.86 4.33
C ASN A 95 4.24 4.87 5.47
N ARG A 96 5.33 5.31 6.13
CA ARG A 96 5.25 6.34 7.17
C ARG A 96 4.80 7.70 6.63
N LYS A 97 5.26 8.07 5.42
CA LYS A 97 4.79 9.29 4.73
C LYS A 97 3.30 9.19 4.41
N MET A 98 2.84 8.04 3.87
CA MET A 98 1.43 7.79 3.60
C MET A 98 0.58 7.93 4.88
N LEU A 99 1.01 7.33 5.99
CA LEU A 99 0.28 7.43 7.26
C LEU A 99 0.18 8.88 7.76
N ARG A 100 1.26 9.65 7.69
CA ARG A 100 1.24 11.09 8.05
C ARG A 100 0.28 11.89 7.17
N LEU A 101 0.29 11.66 5.86
CA LEU A 101 -0.66 12.29 4.96
C LEU A 101 -2.11 11.90 5.34
N ASN A 102 -2.32 10.63 5.70
CA ASN A 102 -3.64 10.14 6.07
C ASN A 102 -4.17 10.70 7.40
N GLU A 103 -3.33 11.24 8.29
CA GLU A 103 -3.78 11.92 9.52
C GLU A 103 -4.75 13.08 9.22
N SER A 104 -4.53 13.77 8.10
CA SER A 104 -5.40 14.87 7.65
C SER A 104 -6.58 14.40 6.79
N LEU A 105 -6.49 13.21 6.18
CA LEU A 105 -7.48 12.70 5.23
C LEU A 105 -8.50 11.74 5.86
N GLY A 106 -8.08 10.98 6.87
CA GLY A 106 -8.95 10.02 7.58
C GLY A 106 -9.43 8.86 6.72
N GLY A 107 -8.67 8.53 5.68
CA GLY A 107 -9.00 7.45 4.74
C GLY A 107 -8.51 6.08 5.19
N LEU A 108 -8.83 5.07 4.39
CA LEU A 108 -8.34 3.71 4.54
C LEU A 108 -7.06 3.51 3.72
N CYS A 109 -5.95 3.17 4.37
CA CYS A 109 -4.66 3.01 3.71
C CYS A 109 -4.46 1.60 3.12
N ALA A 110 -3.96 1.55 1.89
CA ALA A 110 -3.35 0.37 1.28
C ALA A 110 -1.87 0.66 0.99
N GLY A 111 -0.98 0.09 1.80
CA GLY A 111 0.44 0.42 1.80
C GLY A 111 1.24 -0.24 0.70
N GLY A 112 2.43 0.28 0.44
CA GLY A 112 3.40 -0.28 -0.51
C GLY A 112 4.07 -1.57 -0.04
N SER A 113 3.90 -1.91 1.24
CA SER A 113 4.30 -3.18 1.86
C SER A 113 3.39 -3.46 3.06
N CYS A 114 3.63 -4.56 3.77
CA CYS A 114 2.89 -4.87 5.00
C CYS A 114 3.04 -3.76 6.06
N CYS A 115 2.12 -3.75 7.02
CA CYS A 115 2.16 -2.84 8.17
C CYS A 115 3.52 -2.88 8.87
N CYS A 116 4.08 -1.72 9.15
CA CYS A 116 5.40 -1.54 9.77
C CYS A 116 5.33 -0.73 11.08
N LEU A 117 4.15 -0.65 11.72
CA LEU A 117 3.97 0.05 13.01
C LEU A 117 4.68 -0.68 14.16
N CYS A 118 4.81 -1.99 14.06
CA CYS A 118 5.63 -2.83 14.95
C CYS A 118 6.54 -3.73 14.12
N ILE A 119 7.81 -3.86 14.50
CA ILE A 119 8.78 -4.74 13.84
C ILE A 119 9.51 -5.54 14.91
N PRO A 120 9.26 -6.86 15.01
CA PRO A 120 8.25 -7.66 14.29
C PRO A 120 6.83 -7.34 14.71
N CYS A 121 5.86 -7.73 13.86
CA CYS A 121 4.44 -7.63 14.21
C CYS A 121 4.14 -8.45 15.48
N ARG A 122 3.34 -7.90 16.40
CA ARG A 122 2.97 -8.55 17.68
C ARG A 122 2.22 -9.86 17.50
N MET A 123 1.64 -10.11 16.34
CA MET A 123 1.07 -11.41 16.00
C MET A 123 2.09 -12.55 16.14
N LYS A 124 3.37 -12.30 15.83
CA LYS A 124 4.45 -13.30 15.96
C LYS A 124 4.77 -13.69 17.40
N THR A 125 4.44 -12.84 18.34
CA THR A 125 4.64 -13.09 19.80
C THR A 125 3.34 -13.51 20.50
N GLY A 126 2.24 -13.67 19.76
CA GLY A 126 0.93 -14.03 20.32
C GLY A 126 0.25 -12.88 21.08
N GLU A 127 0.75 -11.66 20.93
CA GLU A 127 0.18 -10.46 21.54
C GLU A 127 -0.85 -9.80 20.63
N SER A 128 -1.79 -9.03 21.19
CA SER A 128 -2.74 -8.23 20.40
C SER A 128 -2.04 -7.06 19.68
N CYS A 129 -2.69 -6.58 18.60
CA CYS A 129 -2.21 -5.41 17.89
C CYS A 129 -2.33 -4.15 18.77
N PRO A 130 -1.23 -3.42 19.06
CA PRO A 130 -1.30 -2.19 19.85
C PRO A 130 -1.84 -0.99 19.07
N TYR A 131 -1.98 -1.11 17.75
CA TYR A 131 -2.44 -0.03 16.86
C TYR A 131 -3.55 -0.51 15.90
N PRO A 132 -4.69 -1.03 16.41
CA PRO A 132 -5.72 -1.66 15.57
C PRO A 132 -6.31 -0.69 14.55
N ASP A 133 -6.44 0.59 14.89
CA ASP A 133 -7.07 1.62 14.06
C ASP A 133 -6.10 2.24 13.04
N LEU A 134 -4.79 2.10 13.25
CA LEU A 134 -3.74 2.65 12.38
C LEU A 134 -3.12 1.60 11.45
N ARG A 135 -3.37 0.30 11.72
CA ARG A 135 -2.82 -0.78 10.89
C ARG A 135 -3.39 -0.71 9.48
N PHE A 136 -2.58 -1.06 8.50
CA PHE A 136 -2.94 -1.03 7.09
C PHE A 136 -2.45 -2.31 6.38
N SER A 137 -3.21 -2.78 5.41
CA SER A 137 -2.82 -3.89 4.52
C SER A 137 -2.07 -3.35 3.31
N CYS A 138 -1.26 -4.18 2.66
CA CYS A 138 -0.55 -3.78 1.44
C CYS A 138 -1.44 -3.89 0.19
N MET A 139 -1.00 -3.28 -0.90
CA MET A 139 -1.67 -3.33 -2.21
C MET A 139 -1.93 -4.78 -2.68
N SER A 140 -0.97 -5.70 -2.46
CA SER A 140 -1.13 -7.12 -2.81
C SER A 140 -2.21 -7.80 -1.96
N ALA A 141 -2.34 -7.44 -0.68
CA ALA A 141 -3.41 -7.96 0.19
C ALA A 141 -4.80 -7.48 -0.26
N TYR A 142 -4.88 -6.29 -0.86
CA TYR A 142 -6.07 -5.79 -1.54
C TYR A 142 -6.30 -6.39 -2.94
N CYS A 143 -5.40 -7.26 -3.39
CA CYS A 143 -5.45 -7.85 -4.73
C CYS A 143 -5.43 -6.79 -5.86
N ILE A 144 -4.72 -5.69 -5.67
CA ILE A 144 -4.62 -4.60 -6.63
C ILE A 144 -3.64 -4.99 -7.75
N ASP A 145 -4.07 -4.84 -9.01
CA ASP A 145 -3.19 -4.83 -10.17
C ASP A 145 -2.51 -3.45 -10.29
N VAL A 146 -1.30 -3.32 -9.74
CA VAL A 146 -0.59 -2.05 -9.69
C VAL A 146 -0.19 -1.55 -11.08
N ALA A 147 0.12 -2.46 -12.02
CA ALA A 147 0.46 -2.08 -13.39
C ALA A 147 -0.75 -1.47 -14.12
N GLU A 148 -1.90 -2.13 -14.02
CA GLU A 148 -3.16 -1.62 -14.60
C GLU A 148 -3.63 -0.35 -13.85
N LEU A 149 -3.43 -0.26 -12.54
CA LEU A 149 -3.73 0.94 -11.76
C LEU A 149 -2.92 2.14 -12.27
N CYS A 150 -1.61 1.99 -12.43
CA CYS A 150 -0.74 3.03 -12.97
C CYS A 150 -1.19 3.47 -14.37
N LYS A 151 -1.55 2.53 -15.23
CA LYS A 151 -2.07 2.83 -16.58
C LYS A 151 -3.34 3.68 -16.51
N ARG A 152 -4.28 3.34 -15.63
CA ARG A 152 -5.53 4.11 -15.43
C ARG A 152 -5.29 5.52 -14.88
N CYS A 153 -4.23 5.68 -14.09
CA CYS A 153 -3.82 6.96 -13.50
C CYS A 153 -2.89 7.80 -14.40
N GLY A 154 -2.45 7.28 -15.55
CA GLY A 154 -1.42 7.93 -16.35
C GLY A 154 -0.04 7.98 -15.69
N MET A 155 0.21 7.12 -14.70
CA MET A 155 1.49 7.01 -14.00
C MET A 155 2.40 5.99 -14.69
N THR A 156 3.70 6.26 -14.73
CA THR A 156 4.67 5.30 -15.27
C THR A 156 4.85 4.13 -14.30
N PHE A 157 4.62 2.92 -14.80
CA PHE A 157 4.98 1.67 -14.15
C PHE A 157 6.11 1.03 -14.96
N ALA A 158 7.32 1.20 -14.50
CA ALA A 158 8.51 0.65 -15.15
C ALA A 158 9.45 0.03 -14.12
N TRP A 159 10.10 -1.06 -14.51
CA TRP A 159 11.20 -1.64 -13.77
C TRP A 159 12.50 -0.94 -14.15
N ASP A 160 13.25 -0.52 -13.14
CA ASP A 160 14.61 -0.02 -13.27
C ASP A 160 15.47 -0.72 -12.22
N GLU A 161 16.60 -1.27 -12.61
CA GLU A 161 17.49 -2.03 -11.73
C GLU A 161 18.10 -1.19 -10.61
N THR A 162 18.13 0.12 -10.79
CA THR A 162 18.72 1.09 -9.86
C THR A 162 17.68 1.95 -9.13
N LEU A 163 16.39 1.75 -9.42
CA LEU A 163 15.28 2.50 -8.82
C LEU A 163 14.20 1.58 -8.26
N LEU A 164 13.92 1.75 -6.99
CA LEU A 164 12.75 1.15 -6.34
C LEU A 164 11.57 2.10 -6.46
N SER A 165 10.53 1.72 -7.17
CA SER A 165 9.24 2.40 -7.14
C SER A 165 8.31 1.73 -6.11
N VAL A 166 7.77 2.52 -5.19
CA VAL A 166 6.83 2.05 -4.16
C VAL A 166 5.49 2.73 -4.40
N TYR A 167 4.43 1.94 -4.42
CA TYR A 167 3.06 2.39 -4.66
C TYR A 167 2.19 2.10 -3.45
N SER A 168 1.29 3.01 -3.15
CA SER A 168 0.26 2.85 -2.14
C SER A 168 -1.00 3.63 -2.55
N MET A 169 -2.08 3.52 -1.80
CA MET A 169 -3.23 4.38 -1.96
C MET A 169 -3.92 4.68 -0.63
N ILE A 170 -4.63 5.80 -0.60
CA ILE A 170 -5.56 6.17 0.46
C ILE A 170 -6.97 6.19 -0.16
N LEU A 171 -7.85 5.39 0.39
CA LEU A 171 -9.26 5.27 -0.02
C LEU A 171 -10.12 6.19 0.85
N LEU A 172 -10.86 7.11 0.22
CA LEU A 172 -11.65 8.18 0.84
C LEU A 172 -13.15 8.04 0.57
#